data_321004c48c53de72de79a3eb397f4616
#
_entry.id   321004c48c53de72de79a3eb397f4616
#
_cell.length_a   1.000
_cell.length_b   1.000
_cell.length_c   1.000
_cell.angle_alpha   90.00
_cell.angle_beta   90.00
_cell.angle_gamma   90.00
#
_symmetry.space_group_name_H-M   'P 1'
#
loop_
_entity.id
_entity.type
_entity.pdbx_description
1 polymer ?
#
loop_
_entity_poly.entity_id
_entity_poly.type
_entity_poly.pdbx_seq_one_letter_code
_entity_poly.pdbx_strand_id
1 'polypeptide(L)'
;RAMPRRWPARRRSRARITALETFRRQLDELAADARVRGIVLDVGPLAMAPAKRLLVAGWLRTFRERGKEVVGFSVSPGNAEYALLCASSRVILPRPGRLSLDGFLLEATALGGALERLGIRPEFVRRGEFKTAPELFTRPDISPNQRAVLDQLLDDRQAELVEAVAAGRGLDAQKAAARLDDGPYGAERALGAGLVDVLADEAELPELLGVKVPDHGDVRVPDMGAYARSRRFPAVRWGRLRSRPRLAVVPVAGILVDGEGAPARPGPAMAGAETLLTGLRAARDDRRCPAVLLYVNSPGGSALGSERVADEIQRLVRRKPVLAYTDRVAASGGYLVSLPARELWAGPHAVLGSIGVFAGKFDASALLERLGIHRTAYTRGAHAGLATFSRPMTEAERGALEREVEEMYGRFVDRVASSRKLDREAVLARAEGRVFTAGRAMAEGLLDRLGTFEEAAARVLELAGVVGPDGGLVLHGLPRRRFSLAGLLPRRAQVLALWWPWLSGDGLDGSEPFGDEG
;
A
#
# COMPACT_ATOMS: atom_id res chain seq x y z
N ARG A 1 -30.02 34.55 28.82
CA ARG A 1 -28.90 34.34 27.87
C ARG A 1 -28.56 32.87 27.88
N ALA A 2 -29.13 32.07 26.96
CA ALA A 2 -28.84 30.66 26.80
C ALA A 2 -27.47 30.51 26.10
N MET A 3 -26.55 29.77 26.71
CA MET A 3 -25.32 29.37 26.04
C MET A 3 -25.62 28.45 24.83
N PRO A 4 -24.89 28.57 23.73
CA PRO A 4 -25.06 27.68 22.58
C PRO A 4 -24.76 26.24 23.03
N ARG A 5 -25.68 25.34 22.74
CA ARG A 5 -25.60 23.91 23.04
C ARG A 5 -24.43 23.31 22.27
N ARG A 6 -23.52 22.76 22.99
CA ARG A 6 -22.39 22.01 22.44
C ARG A 6 -22.89 20.64 22.01
N TRP A 7 -22.78 20.32 20.74
CA TRP A 7 -22.58 18.96 20.25
C TRP A 7 -21.56 18.28 21.19
N PRO A 8 -21.74 17.01 21.60
CA PRO A 8 -20.81 16.41 22.54
C PRO A 8 -19.41 16.60 22.00
N ALA A 9 -18.65 17.47 22.71
CA ALA A 9 -17.28 17.77 22.34
C ALA A 9 -16.61 16.44 22.08
N ARG A 10 -15.99 16.30 20.90
CA ARG A 10 -15.18 15.14 20.56
C ARG A 10 -14.38 14.76 21.80
N ARG A 11 -14.91 13.88 22.67
CA ARG A 11 -14.01 13.09 23.48
C ARG A 11 -13.11 12.50 22.42
N ARG A 12 -11.84 12.85 22.43
CA ARG A 12 -10.80 12.13 21.72
C ARG A 12 -10.93 10.68 22.15
N SER A 13 -11.91 9.97 21.57
CA SER A 13 -11.93 8.54 21.57
C SER A 13 -10.59 8.22 20.93
N ARG A 14 -9.70 7.55 21.64
CA ARG A 14 -8.54 6.90 21.03
C ARG A 14 -9.07 6.36 19.71
N ALA A 15 -8.53 6.84 18.59
CA ALA A 15 -9.00 6.45 17.28
C ALA A 15 -9.00 4.91 17.26
N ARG A 16 -10.19 4.32 17.31
CA ARG A 16 -10.31 2.88 17.21
C ARG A 16 -10.09 2.59 15.76
N ILE A 17 -8.93 2.02 15.44
CA ILE A 17 -8.66 1.47 14.11
C ILE A 17 -9.72 0.37 13.92
N THR A 18 -10.69 0.66 13.06
CA THR A 18 -11.70 -0.33 12.69
C THR A 18 -11.16 -1.08 11.49
N ALA A 19 -11.00 -2.39 11.60
CA ALA A 19 -10.64 -3.22 10.45
C ALA A 19 -11.67 -3.03 9.32
N LEU A 20 -11.22 -2.92 8.08
CA LEU A 20 -12.10 -2.72 6.90
C LEU A 20 -13.22 -3.77 6.84
N GLU A 21 -12.92 -5.03 7.17
CA GLU A 21 -13.91 -6.10 7.27
C GLU A 21 -15.00 -5.81 8.29
N THR A 22 -14.63 -5.25 9.44
CA THR A 22 -15.61 -4.84 10.47
C THR A 22 -16.47 -3.69 9.96
N PHE A 23 -15.89 -2.74 9.26
CA PHE A 23 -16.62 -1.63 8.64
C PHE A 23 -17.62 -2.14 7.60
N ARG A 24 -17.19 -3.02 6.69
CA ARG A 24 -18.05 -3.65 5.69
C ARG A 24 -19.23 -4.37 6.34
N ARG A 25 -18.94 -5.25 7.30
CA ARG A 25 -19.98 -5.99 8.03
C ARG A 25 -21.00 -5.05 8.68
N GLN A 26 -20.55 -3.98 9.31
CA GLN A 26 -21.42 -2.97 9.90
C GLN A 26 -22.28 -2.25 8.85
N LEU A 27 -21.73 -1.93 7.68
CA LEU A 27 -22.51 -1.39 6.57
C LEU A 27 -23.58 -2.37 6.09
N ASP A 28 -23.25 -3.64 5.95
CA ASP A 28 -24.22 -4.68 5.54
C ASP A 28 -25.34 -4.84 6.58
N GLU A 29 -25.02 -4.82 7.88
CA GLU A 29 -26.00 -4.85 8.98
C GLU A 29 -26.92 -3.62 8.96
N LEU A 30 -26.36 -2.42 8.72
CA LEU A 30 -27.13 -1.18 8.61
C LEU A 30 -28.00 -1.18 7.34
N ALA A 31 -27.52 -1.68 6.23
CA ALA A 31 -28.27 -1.79 4.99
C ALA A 31 -29.48 -2.71 5.12
N ALA A 32 -29.35 -3.78 5.89
CA ALA A 32 -30.42 -4.76 6.15
C ALA A 32 -31.48 -4.27 7.16
N ASP A 33 -31.19 -3.23 7.94
CA ASP A 33 -32.16 -2.71 8.94
C ASP A 33 -33.10 -1.68 8.30
N ALA A 34 -34.39 -2.01 8.24
CA ALA A 34 -35.40 -1.11 7.68
C ALA A 34 -35.56 0.22 8.44
N ARG A 35 -35.16 0.28 9.71
CA ARG A 35 -35.21 1.50 10.53
C ARG A 35 -34.07 2.48 10.19
N VAL A 36 -32.99 2.01 9.56
CA VAL A 36 -31.89 2.84 9.13
C VAL A 36 -32.21 3.44 7.77
N ARG A 37 -32.32 4.74 7.68
CA ARG A 37 -32.52 5.47 6.42
C ARG A 37 -31.23 5.71 5.67
N GLY A 38 -30.12 5.92 6.40
CA GLY A 38 -28.83 6.22 5.83
C GLY A 38 -27.75 6.35 6.91
N ILE A 39 -26.59 6.81 6.49
CA ILE A 39 -25.44 7.09 7.35
C ILE A 39 -24.89 8.48 7.06
N VAL A 40 -24.26 9.08 8.07
CA VAL A 40 -23.38 10.24 7.91
C VAL A 40 -21.95 9.73 7.88
N LEU A 41 -21.26 10.03 6.81
CA LEU A 41 -19.84 9.72 6.62
C LEU A 41 -19.03 10.99 6.92
N ASP A 42 -18.53 11.11 8.16
CA ASP A 42 -17.64 12.19 8.55
C ASP A 42 -16.21 11.83 8.15
N VAL A 43 -15.66 12.53 7.15
CA VAL A 43 -14.35 12.25 6.57
C VAL A 43 -13.33 13.26 7.07
N GLY A 44 -12.45 12.81 7.97
CA GLY A 44 -11.23 13.53 8.34
C GLY A 44 -10.05 13.14 7.43
N PRO A 45 -8.81 13.61 7.76
CA PRO A 45 -7.62 13.28 6.98
C PRO A 45 -7.45 11.76 6.79
N LEU A 46 -7.28 11.32 5.55
CA LEU A 46 -7.20 9.91 5.16
C LEU A 46 -5.75 9.49 4.91
N ALA A 47 -5.24 8.59 5.73
CA ALA A 47 -3.98 7.85 5.48
C ALA A 47 -4.25 6.50 4.78
N MET A 48 -5.24 6.44 3.88
CA MET A 48 -5.70 5.20 3.26
C MET A 48 -5.11 5.04 1.85
N ALA A 49 -4.58 3.84 1.55
CA ALA A 49 -4.14 3.52 0.20
C ALA A 49 -5.26 3.69 -0.83
N PRO A 50 -4.98 4.14 -2.06
CA PRO A 50 -5.98 4.37 -3.10
C PRO A 50 -6.91 3.16 -3.33
N ALA A 51 -6.36 1.96 -3.44
CA ALA A 51 -7.14 0.74 -3.62
C ALA A 51 -8.15 0.50 -2.48
N LYS A 52 -7.77 0.78 -1.24
CA LYS A 52 -8.68 0.67 -0.08
C LYS A 52 -9.77 1.75 -0.12
N ARG A 53 -9.43 2.96 -0.56
CA ARG A 53 -10.38 4.05 -0.74
C ARG A 53 -11.45 3.70 -1.79
N LEU A 54 -11.03 3.15 -2.93
CA LEU A 54 -11.93 2.68 -3.98
C LEU A 54 -12.85 1.55 -3.50
N LEU A 55 -12.29 0.63 -2.70
CA LEU A 55 -13.06 -0.45 -2.07
C LEU A 55 -14.15 0.11 -1.15
N VAL A 56 -13.81 1.04 -0.27
CA VAL A 56 -14.79 1.71 0.61
C VAL A 56 -15.83 2.49 -0.20
N ALA A 57 -15.41 3.22 -1.24
CA ALA A 57 -16.31 3.93 -2.15
C ALA A 57 -17.27 2.96 -2.85
N GLY A 58 -16.81 1.77 -3.26
CA GLY A 58 -17.64 0.70 -3.80
C GLY A 58 -18.71 0.22 -2.81
N TRP A 59 -18.33 -0.02 -1.56
CA TRP A 59 -19.30 -0.42 -0.52
C TRP A 59 -20.34 0.66 -0.23
N LEU A 60 -19.94 1.93 -0.23
CA LEU A 60 -20.88 3.05 -0.07
C LEU A 60 -21.85 3.13 -1.24
N ARG A 61 -21.40 2.90 -2.48
CA ARG A 61 -22.29 2.81 -3.64
C ARG A 61 -23.29 1.66 -3.52
N THR A 62 -22.81 0.47 -3.16
CA THR A 62 -23.68 -0.70 -2.91
C THR A 62 -24.70 -0.43 -1.78
N PHE A 63 -24.30 0.30 -0.75
CA PHE A 63 -25.21 0.72 0.32
C PHE A 63 -26.33 1.63 -0.21
N ARG A 64 -25.98 2.56 -1.11
CA ARG A 64 -26.95 3.46 -1.79
C ARG A 64 -27.89 2.70 -2.73
N GLU A 65 -27.38 1.72 -3.48
CA GLU A 65 -28.15 0.85 -4.38
C GLU A 65 -29.23 0.05 -3.62
N ARG A 66 -29.00 -0.23 -2.34
CA ARG A 66 -29.99 -0.83 -1.43
C ARG A 66 -31.03 0.19 -0.88
N GLY A 67 -31.10 1.38 -1.44
CA GLY A 67 -32.06 2.43 -1.08
C GLY A 67 -31.70 3.20 0.19
N LYS A 68 -30.44 3.15 0.64
CA LYS A 68 -29.97 3.88 1.82
C LYS A 68 -29.23 5.15 1.41
N GLU A 69 -29.38 6.22 2.17
CA GLU A 69 -28.67 7.47 1.92
C GLU A 69 -27.27 7.46 2.56
N VAL A 70 -26.28 8.00 1.85
CA VAL A 70 -24.96 8.30 2.37
C VAL A 70 -24.74 9.81 2.29
N VAL A 71 -24.65 10.46 3.44
CA VAL A 71 -24.39 11.89 3.53
C VAL A 71 -22.92 12.07 3.90
N GLY A 72 -22.12 12.57 2.98
CA GLY A 72 -20.71 12.85 3.19
C GLY A 72 -20.53 14.23 3.82
N PHE A 73 -19.79 14.30 4.92
CA PHE A 73 -19.43 15.55 5.59
C PHE A 73 -17.93 15.62 5.77
N SER A 74 -17.34 16.78 5.52
CA SER A 74 -15.93 17.05 5.84
C SER A 74 -15.72 18.56 5.99
N VAL A 75 -14.78 18.96 6.85
CA VAL A 75 -14.47 20.38 7.05
C VAL A 75 -13.48 20.91 6.02
N SER A 76 -12.50 20.12 5.66
CA SER A 76 -11.45 20.52 4.71
C SER A 76 -10.93 19.29 3.96
N PRO A 77 -11.74 18.73 3.03
CA PRO A 77 -11.31 17.58 2.25
C PRO A 77 -10.28 17.97 1.21
N GLY A 78 -9.22 17.16 1.09
CA GLY A 78 -8.28 17.17 -0.03
C GLY A 78 -8.69 16.19 -1.13
N ASN A 79 -7.79 15.92 -2.08
CA ASN A 79 -8.05 15.03 -3.21
C ASN A 79 -8.53 13.63 -2.78
N ALA A 80 -7.88 13.04 -1.79
CA ALA A 80 -8.19 11.68 -1.31
C ALA A 80 -9.55 11.61 -0.62
N GLU A 81 -9.82 12.55 0.26
CA GLU A 81 -11.08 12.66 1.00
C GLU A 81 -12.24 12.95 0.05
N TYR A 82 -12.04 13.86 -0.90
CA TYR A 82 -13.07 14.24 -1.85
C TYR A 82 -13.41 13.11 -2.82
N ALA A 83 -12.41 12.37 -3.31
CA ALA A 83 -12.65 11.17 -4.11
C ALA A 83 -13.53 10.14 -3.38
N LEU A 84 -13.39 10.01 -2.05
CA LEU A 84 -14.27 9.17 -1.25
C LEU A 84 -15.66 9.80 -1.07
N LEU A 85 -15.74 11.11 -0.80
CA LEU A 85 -17.00 11.84 -0.66
C LEU A 85 -17.86 11.79 -1.94
N CYS A 86 -17.24 11.69 -3.11
CA CYS A 86 -17.93 11.48 -4.39
C CYS A 86 -18.74 10.17 -4.45
N ALA A 87 -18.52 9.22 -3.55
CA ALA A 87 -19.38 8.04 -3.40
C ALA A 87 -20.65 8.29 -2.58
N SER A 88 -20.80 9.48 -1.98
CA SER A 88 -21.95 9.85 -1.17
C SER A 88 -23.15 10.26 -2.04
N SER A 89 -24.34 10.26 -1.46
CA SER A 89 -25.56 10.78 -2.09
C SER A 89 -25.57 12.31 -2.12
N ARG A 90 -25.06 12.91 -1.04
CA ARG A 90 -24.86 14.35 -0.88
C ARG A 90 -23.54 14.63 -0.20
N VAL A 91 -22.87 15.69 -0.62
CA VAL A 91 -21.63 16.20 -0.02
C VAL A 91 -21.93 17.52 0.69
N ILE A 92 -21.59 17.56 1.97
CA ILE A 92 -21.81 18.73 2.85
C ILE A 92 -20.47 19.27 3.31
N LEU A 93 -20.32 20.58 3.21
CA LEU A 93 -19.17 21.33 3.67
C LEU A 93 -19.63 22.45 4.62
N PRO A 94 -18.96 22.73 5.75
CA PRO A 94 -19.32 23.89 6.55
C PRO A 94 -18.94 25.20 5.84
N ARG A 95 -19.64 26.30 6.15
CA ARG A 95 -19.41 27.61 5.50
C ARG A 95 -17.94 28.09 5.57
N PRO A 96 -17.20 27.92 6.68
CA PRO A 96 -15.77 28.26 6.73
C PRO A 96 -14.90 27.15 6.11
N GLY A 97 -15.50 26.08 5.55
CA GLY A 97 -14.80 24.95 4.98
C GLY A 97 -14.05 25.28 3.69
N ARG A 98 -13.08 24.45 3.37
CA ARG A 98 -12.30 24.55 2.14
C ARG A 98 -12.20 23.19 1.47
N LEU A 99 -12.46 23.16 0.16
CA LEU A 99 -12.22 21.98 -0.67
C LEU A 99 -10.89 22.16 -1.39
N SER A 100 -9.88 21.40 -0.93
CA SER A 100 -8.50 21.48 -1.43
C SER A 100 -8.27 20.46 -2.55
N LEU A 101 -8.72 20.80 -3.76
CA LEU A 101 -8.41 20.07 -4.98
C LEU A 101 -7.16 20.71 -5.60
N ASP A 102 -6.00 20.42 -5.00
CA ASP A 102 -4.75 21.08 -5.33
C ASP A 102 -3.94 20.27 -6.39
N GLY A 103 -4.49 19.15 -6.90
CA GLY A 103 -3.79 18.24 -7.81
C GLY A 103 -2.75 17.38 -7.10
N PHE A 104 -1.79 16.86 -7.85
CA PHE A 104 -0.73 15.97 -7.33
C PHE A 104 0.64 16.56 -7.57
N LEU A 105 1.46 16.63 -6.53
CA LEU A 105 2.87 17.01 -6.60
C LEU A 105 3.72 15.77 -6.27
N LEU A 106 4.76 15.57 -7.06
CA LEU A 106 5.78 14.58 -6.79
C LEU A 106 7.15 15.23 -6.98
N GLU A 107 7.94 15.29 -5.93
CA GLU A 107 9.30 15.81 -5.96
C GLU A 107 10.30 14.66 -6.01
N ALA A 108 11.16 14.66 -7.01
CA ALA A 108 12.25 13.70 -7.12
C ALA A 108 13.55 14.36 -6.63
N THR A 109 14.27 13.63 -5.80
CA THR A 109 15.55 14.09 -5.23
C THR A 109 16.72 13.45 -5.95
N ALA A 110 17.76 14.21 -6.25
CA ALA A 110 19.06 13.74 -6.73
C ALA A 110 20.15 14.20 -5.75
N LEU A 111 20.94 13.26 -5.25
CA LEU A 111 21.99 13.49 -4.26
C LEU A 111 23.40 13.45 -4.86
N GLY A 112 23.55 13.07 -6.15
CA GLY A 112 24.85 12.88 -6.77
C GLY A 112 25.76 14.10 -6.64
N GLY A 113 25.25 15.30 -6.91
CA GLY A 113 26.04 16.52 -6.77
C GLY A 113 26.45 16.86 -5.32
N ALA A 114 25.60 16.50 -4.34
CA ALA A 114 25.94 16.68 -2.92
C ALA A 114 27.02 15.68 -2.48
N LEU A 115 26.90 14.42 -2.91
CA LEU A 115 27.88 13.38 -2.62
C LEU A 115 29.25 13.69 -3.23
N GLU A 116 29.26 14.17 -4.47
CA GLU A 116 30.51 14.60 -5.14
C GLU A 116 31.21 15.72 -4.37
N ARG A 117 30.47 16.75 -3.93
CA ARG A 117 31.01 17.83 -3.09
C ARG A 117 31.60 17.33 -1.77
N LEU A 118 30.99 16.27 -1.19
CA LEU A 118 31.51 15.64 0.02
C LEU A 118 32.72 14.73 -0.24
N GLY A 119 33.03 14.44 -1.48
CA GLY A 119 34.10 13.50 -1.84
C GLY A 119 33.66 12.03 -1.71
N ILE A 120 32.38 11.77 -1.87
CA ILE A 120 31.79 10.43 -1.88
C ILE A 120 31.38 10.10 -3.32
N ARG A 121 31.90 9.03 -3.87
CA ARG A 121 31.58 8.55 -5.22
C ARG A 121 30.73 7.28 -5.15
N PRO A 122 29.49 7.34 -5.64
CA PRO A 122 28.65 6.14 -5.78
C PRO A 122 29.15 5.29 -6.95
N GLU A 123 29.40 4.01 -6.70
CA GLU A 123 29.81 3.03 -7.71
C GLU A 123 28.76 1.92 -7.77
N PHE A 124 27.82 2.04 -8.72
CA PHE A 124 26.75 1.08 -8.92
C PHE A 124 26.80 0.46 -10.31
N VAL A 125 26.52 -0.83 -10.37
CA VAL A 125 26.23 -1.58 -11.57
C VAL A 125 24.73 -1.88 -11.59
N ARG A 126 24.07 -1.69 -12.71
CA ARG A 126 22.63 -1.94 -12.87
C ARG A 126 22.32 -2.66 -14.16
N ARG A 127 21.21 -3.41 -14.15
CA ARG A 127 20.54 -3.92 -15.32
C ARG A 127 19.10 -3.41 -15.35
N GLY A 128 18.72 -2.88 -16.53
CA GLY A 128 17.47 -2.20 -16.79
C GLY A 128 17.64 -0.68 -16.86
N GLU A 129 17.30 -0.08 -18.00
CA GLU A 129 17.43 1.38 -18.24
C GLU A 129 16.53 2.19 -17.29
N PHE A 130 15.35 1.65 -16.95
CA PHE A 130 14.40 2.25 -16.02
C PHE A 130 14.63 1.85 -14.56
N LYS A 131 15.70 1.10 -14.25
CA LYS A 131 16.11 0.84 -12.88
C LYS A 131 16.81 2.06 -12.29
N THR A 132 16.04 3.12 -12.07
CA THR A 132 16.53 4.45 -11.71
C THR A 132 16.86 4.62 -10.22
N ALA A 133 16.60 3.61 -9.38
CA ALA A 133 16.88 3.70 -7.94
C ALA A 133 18.33 4.13 -7.60
N PRO A 134 19.39 3.66 -8.26
CA PRO A 134 20.75 4.17 -8.05
C PRO A 134 20.95 5.62 -8.47
N GLU A 135 20.13 6.17 -9.36
CA GLU A 135 20.28 7.53 -9.90
C GLU A 135 20.10 8.59 -8.81
N LEU A 136 19.34 8.30 -7.76
CA LEU A 136 19.29 9.12 -6.55
C LEU A 136 20.69 9.52 -6.06
N PHE A 137 21.68 8.63 -6.18
CA PHE A 137 23.04 8.86 -5.68
C PHE A 137 24.04 9.19 -6.78
N THR A 138 23.81 8.70 -8.02
CA THR A 138 24.80 8.78 -9.10
C THR A 138 24.61 9.97 -10.01
N ARG A 139 23.48 10.66 -9.93
CA ARG A 139 23.15 11.77 -10.83
C ARG A 139 22.97 13.08 -10.08
N PRO A 140 23.36 14.21 -10.68
CA PRO A 140 23.06 15.54 -10.12
C PRO A 140 21.61 15.98 -10.37
N ASP A 141 20.89 15.33 -11.31
CA ASP A 141 19.51 15.61 -11.70
C ASP A 141 18.82 14.31 -12.14
N ILE A 142 17.48 14.33 -12.23
CA ILE A 142 16.67 13.20 -12.67
C ILE A 142 16.88 12.88 -14.15
N SER A 143 16.88 11.58 -14.49
CA SER A 143 16.99 11.15 -15.88
C SER A 143 15.67 11.27 -16.65
N PRO A 144 15.71 11.33 -18.00
CA PRO A 144 14.50 11.24 -18.82
C PRO A 144 13.67 10.00 -18.53
N ASN A 145 14.31 8.85 -18.28
CA ASN A 145 13.62 7.60 -17.95
C ASN A 145 12.89 7.69 -16.60
N GLN A 146 13.52 8.28 -15.59
CA GLN A 146 12.88 8.53 -14.31
C GLN A 146 11.70 9.49 -14.46
N ARG A 147 11.89 10.60 -15.21
CA ARG A 147 10.82 11.56 -15.50
C ARG A 147 9.61 10.87 -16.16
N ALA A 148 9.84 10.08 -17.21
CA ALA A 148 8.77 9.37 -17.92
C ALA A 148 7.95 8.45 -16.99
N VAL A 149 8.61 7.77 -16.04
CA VAL A 149 7.93 6.93 -15.05
C VAL A 149 7.09 7.77 -14.08
N LEU A 150 7.64 8.90 -13.61
CA LEU A 150 6.94 9.78 -12.67
C LEU A 150 5.73 10.45 -13.31
N ASP A 151 5.88 10.95 -14.54
CA ASP A 151 4.79 11.56 -15.31
C ASP A 151 3.66 10.55 -15.50
N GLN A 152 3.98 9.32 -15.91
CA GLN A 152 3.00 8.24 -16.07
C GLN A 152 2.22 7.96 -14.76
N LEU A 153 2.91 7.92 -13.62
CA LEU A 153 2.26 7.69 -12.32
C LEU A 153 1.36 8.85 -11.91
N LEU A 154 1.75 10.08 -12.20
CA LEU A 154 0.93 11.27 -11.95
C LEU A 154 -0.30 11.29 -12.85
N ASP A 155 -0.14 11.01 -14.15
CA ASP A 155 -1.24 10.92 -15.11
C ASP A 155 -2.31 9.92 -14.66
N ASP A 156 -1.87 8.72 -14.26
CA ASP A 156 -2.78 7.67 -13.78
C ASP A 156 -3.50 8.10 -12.48
N ARG A 157 -2.84 8.86 -11.58
CA ARG A 157 -3.46 9.40 -10.36
C ARG A 157 -4.46 10.51 -10.66
N GLN A 158 -4.12 11.39 -11.59
CA GLN A 158 -5.01 12.45 -12.02
C GLN A 158 -6.27 11.86 -12.69
N ALA A 159 -6.09 10.87 -13.56
CA ALA A 159 -7.20 10.17 -14.21
C ALA A 159 -8.15 9.52 -13.20
N GLU A 160 -7.61 8.87 -12.14
CA GLU A 160 -8.41 8.31 -11.03
C GLU A 160 -9.30 9.37 -10.36
N LEU A 161 -8.73 10.52 -10.04
CA LEU A 161 -9.47 11.60 -9.38
C LEU A 161 -10.54 12.18 -10.30
N VAL A 162 -10.20 12.40 -11.57
CA VAL A 162 -11.16 12.85 -12.59
C VAL A 162 -12.34 11.89 -12.70
N GLU A 163 -12.09 10.58 -12.78
CA GLU A 163 -13.12 9.55 -12.85
C GLU A 163 -14.02 9.56 -11.60
N ALA A 164 -13.43 9.65 -10.41
CA ALA A 164 -14.19 9.69 -9.16
C ALA A 164 -15.11 10.92 -9.09
N VAL A 165 -14.61 12.09 -9.50
CA VAL A 165 -15.38 13.34 -9.52
C VAL A 165 -16.45 13.29 -10.61
N ALA A 166 -16.12 12.84 -11.81
CA ALA A 166 -17.06 12.71 -12.92
C ALA A 166 -18.26 11.82 -12.53
N ALA A 167 -17.95 10.62 -12.01
CA ALA A 167 -18.97 9.66 -11.57
C ALA A 167 -19.81 10.18 -10.38
N GLY A 168 -19.16 10.81 -9.40
CA GLY A 168 -19.83 11.27 -8.17
C GLY A 168 -20.64 12.55 -8.35
N ARG A 169 -20.29 13.38 -9.32
CA ARG A 169 -20.95 14.68 -9.59
C ARG A 169 -21.77 14.70 -10.87
N GLY A 170 -21.88 13.57 -11.60
CA GLY A 170 -22.61 13.48 -12.85
C GLY A 170 -22.02 14.37 -13.96
N LEU A 171 -20.70 14.54 -13.96
CA LEU A 171 -19.97 15.33 -14.94
C LEU A 171 -19.34 14.42 -16.01
N ASP A 172 -19.10 14.95 -17.20
CA ASP A 172 -18.17 14.33 -18.12
C ASP A 172 -16.70 14.52 -17.64
N ALA A 173 -15.80 13.71 -18.16
CA ALA A 173 -14.40 13.71 -17.73
C ALA A 173 -13.70 15.07 -17.97
N GLN A 174 -14.05 15.76 -19.07
CA GLN A 174 -13.45 17.05 -19.40
C GLN A 174 -13.89 18.14 -18.40
N LYS A 175 -15.19 18.18 -18.06
CA LYS A 175 -15.69 19.10 -17.04
C LYS A 175 -15.15 18.79 -15.66
N ALA A 176 -15.03 17.50 -15.31
CA ALA A 176 -14.43 17.10 -14.04
C ALA A 176 -12.97 17.54 -13.95
N ALA A 177 -12.16 17.33 -14.99
CA ALA A 177 -10.79 17.81 -15.07
C ALA A 177 -10.71 19.35 -14.92
N ALA A 178 -11.52 20.09 -15.66
CA ALA A 178 -11.56 21.56 -15.55
C ALA A 178 -11.94 22.04 -14.15
N ARG A 179 -12.81 21.31 -13.42
CA ARG A 179 -13.11 21.62 -12.01
C ARG A 179 -11.93 21.35 -11.08
N LEU A 180 -11.15 20.32 -11.35
CA LEU A 180 -9.94 20.03 -10.57
C LEU A 180 -8.86 21.09 -10.79
N ASP A 181 -8.67 21.53 -12.03
CA ASP A 181 -7.69 22.57 -12.39
C ASP A 181 -8.05 23.95 -11.84
N ASP A 182 -9.34 24.22 -11.62
CA ASP A 182 -9.85 25.49 -11.05
C ASP A 182 -9.75 25.51 -9.50
N GLY A 183 -9.35 24.41 -8.85
CA GLY A 183 -9.13 24.35 -7.40
C GLY A 183 -7.96 25.23 -6.91
N PRO A 184 -7.84 25.44 -5.61
CA PRO A 184 -8.74 25.07 -4.51
C PRO A 184 -10.00 25.95 -4.40
N TYR A 185 -11.03 25.46 -3.67
CA TYR A 185 -12.30 26.15 -3.52
C TYR A 185 -12.59 26.52 -2.06
N GLY A 186 -13.07 27.75 -1.82
CA GLY A 186 -13.85 28.06 -0.64
C GLY A 186 -15.26 27.44 -0.73
N ALA A 187 -15.95 27.29 0.39
CA ALA A 187 -17.21 26.57 0.48
C ALA A 187 -18.28 27.08 -0.51
N GLU A 188 -18.50 28.38 -0.58
CA GLU A 188 -19.49 29.01 -1.48
C GLU A 188 -19.15 28.75 -2.97
N ARG A 189 -17.87 28.85 -3.32
CA ARG A 189 -17.40 28.58 -4.67
C ARG A 189 -17.52 27.09 -5.03
N ALA A 190 -17.28 26.19 -4.07
CA ALA A 190 -17.46 24.75 -4.24
C ALA A 190 -18.94 24.40 -4.49
N LEU A 191 -19.87 25.05 -3.76
CA LEU A 191 -21.31 24.92 -3.96
C LEU A 191 -21.71 25.43 -5.36
N GLY A 192 -21.28 26.63 -5.74
CA GLY A 192 -21.55 27.19 -7.06
C GLY A 192 -20.97 26.40 -8.23
N ALA A 193 -19.86 25.71 -8.00
CA ALA A 193 -19.23 24.79 -8.96
C ALA A 193 -19.92 23.42 -9.05
N GLY A 194 -20.91 23.12 -8.20
CA GLY A 194 -21.58 21.82 -8.13
C GLY A 194 -20.73 20.69 -7.54
N LEU A 195 -19.65 21.04 -6.83
CA LEU A 195 -18.77 20.07 -6.17
C LEU A 195 -19.25 19.71 -4.75
N VAL A 196 -20.09 20.57 -4.16
CA VAL A 196 -20.73 20.40 -2.86
C VAL A 196 -22.22 20.64 -3.03
N ASP A 197 -23.06 19.94 -2.29
CA ASP A 197 -24.52 20.00 -2.43
C ASP A 197 -25.17 20.96 -1.41
N VAL A 198 -24.60 21.04 -0.22
CA VAL A 198 -25.13 21.84 0.90
C VAL A 198 -24.00 22.43 1.72
N LEU A 199 -24.19 23.68 2.15
CA LEU A 199 -23.31 24.28 3.16
C LEU A 199 -24.01 24.24 4.51
N ALA A 200 -23.46 23.46 5.44
CA ALA A 200 -24.00 23.34 6.79
C ALA A 200 -22.92 22.91 7.78
N ASP A 201 -23.03 23.40 9.00
CA ASP A 201 -22.19 22.96 10.09
C ASP A 201 -22.62 21.59 10.64
N GLU A 202 -21.71 20.90 11.34
CA GLU A 202 -21.99 19.61 11.97
C GLU A 202 -23.24 19.67 12.87
N ALA A 203 -23.49 20.80 13.53
CA ALA A 203 -24.63 21.01 14.41
C ALA A 203 -25.98 21.07 13.65
N GLU A 204 -25.96 21.40 12.35
CA GLU A 204 -27.14 21.52 11.51
C GLU A 204 -27.51 20.18 10.84
N LEU A 205 -26.60 19.21 10.84
CA LEU A 205 -26.81 17.90 10.19
C LEU A 205 -28.07 17.15 10.65
N PRO A 206 -28.41 17.09 11.97
CA PRO A 206 -29.64 16.42 12.41
C PRO A 206 -30.90 17.01 11.77
N GLU A 207 -31.00 18.32 11.71
CA GLU A 207 -32.14 19.03 11.13
C GLU A 207 -32.24 18.78 9.62
N LEU A 208 -31.11 18.87 8.90
CA LEU A 208 -31.01 18.57 7.47
C LEU A 208 -31.40 17.12 7.13
N LEU A 209 -31.21 16.20 8.07
CA LEU A 209 -31.60 14.79 7.92
C LEU A 209 -33.02 14.50 8.39
N GLY A 210 -33.78 15.54 8.75
CA GLY A 210 -35.15 15.40 9.25
C GLY A 210 -35.25 14.67 10.59
N VAL A 211 -34.18 14.69 11.38
CA VAL A 211 -34.18 14.16 12.74
C VAL A 211 -34.79 15.22 13.65
N LYS A 212 -35.90 14.89 14.31
CA LYS A 212 -36.50 15.79 15.30
C LYS A 212 -35.53 16.04 16.43
N VAL A 213 -35.05 17.25 16.56
CA VAL A 213 -34.20 17.67 17.66
C VAL A 213 -35.14 17.99 18.84
N PRO A 214 -35.05 17.33 19.99
CA PRO A 214 -35.85 17.68 21.15
C PRO A 214 -35.49 19.08 21.64
N ASP A 215 -36.47 19.85 22.14
CA ASP A 215 -36.26 21.18 22.70
C ASP A 215 -35.25 21.20 23.86
N HIS A 216 -35.13 20.07 24.55
CA HIS A 216 -34.18 19.85 25.63
C HIS A 216 -33.51 18.48 25.45
N GLY A 217 -32.20 18.48 25.22
CA GLY A 217 -31.36 17.28 25.12
C GLY A 217 -30.48 17.23 23.88
N ASP A 218 -29.42 16.45 23.94
CA ASP A 218 -28.55 16.20 22.79
C ASP A 218 -29.15 15.16 21.88
N VAL A 219 -29.18 15.44 20.57
CA VAL A 219 -29.46 14.40 19.57
C VAL A 219 -28.26 13.47 19.52
N ARG A 220 -28.43 12.25 20.00
CA ARG A 220 -27.40 11.22 19.89
C ARG A 220 -27.57 10.50 18.57
N VAL A 221 -26.74 10.84 17.60
CA VAL A 221 -26.52 9.97 16.44
C VAL A 221 -25.57 8.86 16.90
N PRO A 222 -26.02 7.61 17.00
CA PRO A 222 -25.14 6.53 17.42
C PRO A 222 -24.06 6.31 16.38
N ASP A 223 -22.80 6.23 16.82
CA ASP A 223 -21.73 5.76 15.95
C ASP A 223 -21.99 4.29 15.54
N MET A 224 -21.40 3.84 14.45
CA MET A 224 -21.59 2.47 13.95
C MET A 224 -21.24 1.40 15.01
N GLY A 225 -20.24 1.66 15.84
CA GLY A 225 -19.84 0.78 16.93
C GLY A 225 -20.88 0.74 18.07
N ALA A 226 -21.49 1.88 18.41
CA ALA A 226 -22.57 1.94 19.40
C ALA A 226 -23.82 1.20 18.89
N TYR A 227 -24.15 1.39 17.62
CA TYR A 227 -25.25 0.65 16.97
C TYR A 227 -24.99 -0.87 16.98
N ALA A 228 -23.80 -1.32 16.59
CA ALA A 228 -23.44 -2.74 16.61
C ALA A 228 -23.49 -3.34 18.02
N ARG A 229 -23.10 -2.56 19.06
CA ARG A 229 -23.21 -2.99 20.47
C ARG A 229 -24.64 -3.10 20.94
N SER A 230 -25.54 -2.20 20.52
CA SER A 230 -26.94 -2.22 20.91
C SER A 230 -27.69 -3.45 20.38
N ARG A 231 -27.20 -4.07 19.30
CA ARG A 231 -27.75 -5.28 18.68
C ARG A 231 -27.10 -6.58 19.14
N ARG A 232 -26.04 -6.53 19.92
CA ARG A 232 -25.45 -7.73 20.54
C ARG A 232 -26.34 -8.24 21.67
N PHE A 233 -27.53 -8.75 21.36
CA PHE A 233 -28.06 -9.86 22.14
C PHE A 233 -27.07 -11.02 21.94
N PRO A 234 -26.66 -11.70 23.02
CA PRO A 234 -25.93 -12.94 22.87
C PRO A 234 -26.90 -13.95 22.26
N ALA A 235 -26.98 -14.00 20.94
CA ALA A 235 -27.46 -15.18 20.28
C ALA A 235 -26.46 -16.26 20.66
N VAL A 236 -26.79 -17.04 21.69
CA VAL A 236 -26.12 -18.30 21.99
C VAL A 236 -26.34 -19.15 20.75
N ARG A 237 -25.43 -19.04 19.80
CA ARG A 237 -25.37 -19.91 18.63
C ARG A 237 -24.89 -21.29 19.11
N TRP A 238 -25.82 -22.06 19.66
CA TRP A 238 -25.66 -23.49 19.79
C TRP A 238 -25.57 -24.07 18.38
N GLY A 239 -24.41 -24.32 17.91
CA GLY A 239 -24.21 -25.00 16.63
C GLY A 239 -22.95 -24.54 15.91
N ARG A 240 -21.95 -25.28 16.11
CA ARG A 240 -20.91 -25.79 15.23
C ARG A 240 -19.54 -25.85 15.93
N LEU A 241 -19.33 -27.01 16.53
CA LEU A 241 -18.00 -27.51 16.94
C LEU A 241 -17.05 -27.77 15.74
N ARG A 242 -17.43 -27.42 14.52
CA ARG A 242 -16.55 -27.48 13.36
C ARG A 242 -15.70 -26.21 13.37
N SER A 243 -14.40 -26.37 13.55
CA SER A 243 -13.43 -25.30 13.41
C SER A 243 -13.60 -24.64 12.03
N ARG A 244 -13.88 -23.33 12.00
CA ARG A 244 -13.98 -22.57 10.75
C ARG A 244 -12.67 -22.67 9.99
N PRO A 245 -12.69 -22.83 8.66
CA PRO A 245 -11.48 -22.79 7.88
C PRO A 245 -10.78 -21.45 8.09
N ARG A 246 -9.45 -21.50 8.21
CA ARG A 246 -8.61 -20.31 8.43
C ARG A 246 -7.86 -20.00 7.16
N LEU A 247 -7.94 -18.78 6.66
CA LEU A 247 -7.05 -18.31 5.60
C LEU A 247 -5.75 -17.83 6.24
N ALA A 248 -4.63 -18.43 5.88
CA ALA A 248 -3.33 -17.90 6.28
C ALA A 248 -3.01 -16.67 5.44
N VAL A 249 -2.80 -15.53 6.09
CA VAL A 249 -2.32 -14.30 5.44
C VAL A 249 -0.87 -14.09 5.84
N VAL A 250 0.02 -14.05 4.85
CA VAL A 250 1.46 -13.80 5.05
C VAL A 250 1.79 -12.41 4.51
N PRO A 251 1.99 -11.41 5.38
CA PRO A 251 2.33 -10.07 4.94
C PRO A 251 3.82 -9.98 4.55
N VAL A 252 4.08 -9.48 3.34
CA VAL A 252 5.40 -9.08 2.85
C VAL A 252 5.40 -7.56 2.80
N ALA A 253 5.67 -6.91 3.93
CA ALA A 253 5.51 -5.46 4.08
C ALA A 253 6.85 -4.76 4.35
N GLY A 254 7.19 -3.76 3.53
CA GLY A 254 8.42 -2.98 3.65
C GLY A 254 9.59 -3.51 2.81
N ILE A 255 10.80 -3.01 3.10
CA ILE A 255 12.01 -3.36 2.35
C ILE A 255 12.44 -4.79 2.71
N LEU A 256 12.64 -5.63 1.69
CA LEU A 256 13.12 -7.00 1.88
C LEU A 256 14.59 -7.00 2.32
N VAL A 257 14.89 -7.72 3.39
CA VAL A 257 16.24 -7.87 3.95
C VAL A 257 16.55 -9.35 4.25
N ASP A 258 17.83 -9.72 4.29
CA ASP A 258 18.23 -11.14 4.43
C ASP A 258 17.98 -11.73 5.83
N GLY A 259 18.02 -10.91 6.86
CA GLY A 259 17.86 -11.34 8.25
C GLY A 259 16.42 -11.35 8.75
N GLU A 260 16.27 -11.06 10.03
CA GLU A 260 14.97 -10.82 10.66
C GLU A 260 14.46 -9.42 10.29
N GLY A 261 13.16 -9.30 10.13
CA GLY A 261 12.51 -8.00 9.84
C GLY A 261 12.48 -7.09 11.08
N ALA A 262 12.30 -5.81 10.81
CA ALA A 262 12.10 -4.81 11.84
C ALA A 262 10.83 -3.98 11.55
N PRO A 263 10.06 -3.60 12.58
CA PRO A 263 8.94 -2.69 12.43
C PRO A 263 9.41 -1.28 12.06
N ALA A 264 8.51 -0.47 11.51
CA ALA A 264 8.74 0.92 11.10
C ALA A 264 8.97 1.88 12.29
N ARG A 265 9.94 1.64 13.19
CA ARG A 265 10.23 2.55 14.32
C ARG A 265 11.71 2.52 14.73
N PRO A 266 12.39 3.65 14.67
CA PRO A 266 12.32 4.73 13.69
C PRO A 266 12.89 4.25 12.34
N GLY A 267 12.23 4.53 11.23
CA GLY A 267 12.67 4.18 9.87
C GLY A 267 11.67 3.33 9.09
N PRO A 268 11.97 2.96 7.84
CA PRO A 268 11.07 2.17 7.02
C PRO A 268 10.89 0.74 7.59
N ALA A 269 9.70 0.17 7.39
CA ALA A 269 9.45 -1.23 7.73
C ALA A 269 10.39 -2.15 6.93
N MET A 270 10.90 -3.19 7.59
CA MET A 270 11.79 -4.19 6.98
C MET A 270 11.14 -5.57 7.04
N ALA A 271 10.93 -6.16 5.87
CA ALA A 271 10.44 -7.53 5.72
C ALA A 271 11.63 -8.50 5.72
N GLY A 272 11.92 -9.14 6.86
CA GLY A 272 13.05 -10.07 6.96
C GLY A 272 12.76 -11.39 6.29
N ALA A 273 13.67 -11.86 5.44
CA ALA A 273 13.55 -13.14 4.75
C ALA A 273 13.39 -14.30 5.75
N GLU A 274 14.16 -14.32 6.84
CA GLU A 274 14.07 -15.39 7.88
C GLU A 274 12.70 -15.39 8.56
N THR A 275 12.14 -14.20 8.82
CA THR A 275 10.80 -14.04 9.40
C THR A 275 9.74 -14.57 8.44
N LEU A 276 9.82 -14.20 7.15
CA LEU A 276 8.90 -14.65 6.11
C LEU A 276 9.00 -16.16 5.89
N LEU A 277 10.21 -16.73 5.81
CA LEU A 277 10.42 -18.17 5.68
C LEU A 277 9.77 -18.95 6.83
N THR A 278 9.89 -18.44 8.06
CA THR A 278 9.26 -19.05 9.23
C THR A 278 7.72 -19.02 9.11
N GLY A 279 7.14 -17.88 8.71
CA GLY A 279 5.71 -17.74 8.48
C GLY A 279 5.18 -18.64 7.36
N LEU A 280 5.88 -18.70 6.22
CA LEU A 280 5.53 -19.54 5.08
C LEU A 280 5.55 -21.03 5.43
N ARG A 281 6.56 -21.49 6.18
CA ARG A 281 6.66 -22.87 6.67
C ARG A 281 5.53 -23.21 7.64
N ALA A 282 5.22 -22.29 8.57
CA ALA A 282 4.09 -22.45 9.46
C ALA A 282 2.75 -22.54 8.70
N ALA A 283 2.54 -21.68 7.68
CA ALA A 283 1.38 -21.73 6.82
C ALA A 283 1.29 -23.03 6.02
N ARG A 284 2.42 -23.52 5.53
CA ARG A 284 2.52 -24.78 4.80
C ARG A 284 2.07 -25.98 5.65
N ASP A 285 2.49 -26.02 6.90
CA ASP A 285 2.34 -27.18 7.78
C ASP A 285 1.02 -27.13 8.60
N ASP A 286 0.35 -25.98 8.73
CA ASP A 286 -0.94 -25.87 9.43
C ASP A 286 -2.11 -26.43 8.59
N ARG A 287 -2.59 -27.62 8.97
CA ARG A 287 -3.72 -28.29 8.29
C ARG A 287 -5.04 -27.52 8.38
N ARG A 288 -5.19 -26.59 9.31
CA ARG A 288 -6.40 -25.76 9.46
C ARG A 288 -6.44 -24.59 8.47
N CYS A 289 -5.33 -24.32 7.83
CA CYS A 289 -5.20 -23.31 6.78
C CYS A 289 -5.13 -23.99 5.41
N PRO A 290 -6.26 -24.18 4.71
CA PRO A 290 -6.29 -24.87 3.42
C PRO A 290 -5.68 -24.04 2.28
N ALA A 291 -5.57 -22.74 2.45
CA ALA A 291 -5.05 -21.80 1.46
C ALA A 291 -4.18 -20.72 2.10
N VAL A 292 -3.39 -20.04 1.28
CA VAL A 292 -2.51 -18.94 1.71
C VAL A 292 -2.71 -17.73 0.81
N LEU A 293 -2.88 -16.56 1.40
CA LEU A 293 -2.86 -15.27 0.73
C LEU A 293 -1.58 -14.53 1.10
N LEU A 294 -0.73 -14.24 0.11
CA LEU A 294 0.42 -13.36 0.27
C LEU A 294 -0.07 -11.93 0.10
N TYR A 295 -0.02 -11.14 1.16
CA TYR A 295 -0.30 -9.71 1.08
C TYR A 295 1.03 -8.97 0.89
N VAL A 296 1.28 -8.48 -0.33
CA VAL A 296 2.56 -7.87 -0.71
C VAL A 296 2.42 -6.35 -0.73
N ASN A 297 3.22 -5.67 0.09
CA ASN A 297 3.39 -4.23 0.08
C ASN A 297 4.88 -3.91 0.24
N SER A 298 5.66 -4.18 -0.80
CA SER A 298 7.12 -4.11 -0.78
C SER A 298 7.69 -3.49 -2.06
N PRO A 299 8.57 -2.47 -1.95
CA PRO A 299 9.29 -1.93 -3.10
C PRO A 299 10.44 -2.85 -3.56
N GLY A 300 10.66 -3.97 -2.87
CA GLY A 300 11.78 -4.88 -3.07
C GLY A 300 12.85 -4.73 -2.00
N GLY A 301 14.09 -5.05 -2.33
CA GLY A 301 15.24 -5.04 -1.42
C GLY A 301 16.28 -6.09 -1.78
N SER A 302 16.73 -6.90 -0.80
CA SER A 302 17.71 -7.95 -1.03
C SER A 302 17.28 -8.93 -2.12
N ALA A 303 18.10 -9.10 -3.15
CA ALA A 303 17.88 -10.07 -4.20
C ALA A 303 17.94 -11.50 -3.64
N LEU A 304 18.94 -11.81 -2.81
CA LEU A 304 19.10 -13.12 -2.17
C LEU A 304 17.90 -13.44 -1.27
N GLY A 305 17.51 -12.50 -0.40
CA GLY A 305 16.34 -12.67 0.47
C GLY A 305 15.07 -12.92 -0.32
N SER A 306 14.86 -12.17 -1.41
CA SER A 306 13.70 -12.31 -2.28
C SER A 306 13.68 -13.66 -3.00
N GLU A 307 14.81 -14.14 -3.54
CA GLU A 307 14.91 -15.46 -4.18
C GLU A 307 14.60 -16.59 -3.20
N ARG A 308 15.16 -16.54 -1.98
CA ARG A 308 14.91 -17.56 -0.94
C ARG A 308 13.44 -17.63 -0.55
N VAL A 309 12.80 -16.47 -0.40
CA VAL A 309 11.36 -16.38 -0.09
C VAL A 309 10.52 -16.92 -1.26
N ALA A 310 10.84 -16.53 -2.50
CA ALA A 310 10.17 -17.04 -3.69
C ALA A 310 10.28 -18.57 -3.82
N ASP A 311 11.44 -19.14 -3.54
CA ASP A 311 11.65 -20.60 -3.54
C ASP A 311 10.78 -21.31 -2.49
N GLU A 312 10.63 -20.75 -1.30
CA GLU A 312 9.75 -21.34 -0.28
C GLU A 312 8.28 -21.23 -0.67
N ILE A 313 7.87 -20.12 -1.30
CA ILE A 313 6.52 -19.97 -1.85
C ILE A 313 6.29 -21.00 -2.96
N GLN A 314 7.27 -21.26 -3.83
CA GLN A 314 7.19 -22.29 -4.85
C GLN A 314 6.99 -23.71 -4.25
N ARG A 315 7.61 -23.99 -3.10
CA ARG A 315 7.38 -25.25 -2.36
C ARG A 315 5.99 -25.29 -1.74
N LEU A 316 5.52 -24.17 -1.22
CA LEU A 316 4.19 -24.03 -0.63
C LEU A 316 3.07 -24.24 -1.67
N VAL A 317 3.20 -23.65 -2.87
CA VAL A 317 2.23 -23.79 -3.98
C VAL A 317 2.01 -25.24 -4.39
N ARG A 318 3.00 -26.10 -4.27
CA ARG A 318 2.86 -27.54 -4.55
C ARG A 318 1.96 -28.27 -3.54
N ARG A 319 1.71 -27.69 -2.38
CA ARG A 319 0.91 -28.30 -1.30
C ARG A 319 -0.45 -27.63 -1.10
N LYS A 320 -0.52 -26.33 -1.29
CA LYS A 320 -1.70 -25.52 -1.04
C LYS A 320 -1.84 -24.43 -2.11
N PRO A 321 -3.06 -24.02 -2.44
CA PRO A 321 -3.27 -22.82 -3.25
C PRO A 321 -2.67 -21.60 -2.56
N VAL A 322 -1.91 -20.82 -3.32
CA VAL A 322 -1.34 -19.54 -2.90
C VAL A 322 -1.75 -18.49 -3.93
N LEU A 323 -2.30 -17.40 -3.48
CA LEU A 323 -2.57 -16.21 -4.28
C LEU A 323 -1.76 -15.05 -3.71
N ALA A 324 -1.18 -14.25 -4.57
CA ALA A 324 -0.53 -13.00 -4.16
C ALA A 324 -1.46 -11.81 -4.46
N TYR A 325 -1.54 -10.90 -3.50
CA TYR A 325 -2.33 -9.68 -3.61
C TYR A 325 -1.52 -8.46 -3.17
N THR A 326 -1.64 -7.37 -3.91
CA THR A 326 -1.08 -6.07 -3.53
C THR A 326 -2.11 -4.96 -3.70
N ASP A 327 -2.15 -4.02 -2.77
CA ASP A 327 -2.98 -2.81 -2.90
C ASP A 327 -2.16 -1.52 -2.92
N ARG A 328 -0.83 -1.62 -2.82
CA ARG A 328 0.09 -0.47 -2.86
C ARG A 328 1.24 -0.71 -3.82
N VAL A 329 2.18 -1.57 -3.43
CA VAL A 329 3.39 -1.81 -4.22
C VAL A 329 3.84 -3.27 -4.14
N ALA A 330 4.12 -3.85 -5.29
CA ALA A 330 4.83 -5.12 -5.44
C ALA A 330 5.88 -4.94 -6.53
N ALA A 331 7.03 -4.36 -6.17
CA ALA A 331 8.06 -3.99 -7.14
C ALA A 331 9.40 -4.69 -6.82
N SER A 332 10.21 -4.93 -7.86
CA SER A 332 11.53 -5.57 -7.73
C SER A 332 11.44 -6.89 -6.95
N GLY A 333 12.16 -7.03 -5.83
CA GLY A 333 12.04 -8.20 -4.96
C GLY A 333 10.62 -8.50 -4.48
N GLY A 334 9.76 -7.44 -4.28
CA GLY A 334 8.35 -7.60 -3.96
C GLY A 334 7.54 -8.25 -5.09
N TYR A 335 7.84 -7.90 -6.34
CA TYR A 335 7.27 -8.57 -7.51
C TYR A 335 7.79 -10.01 -7.64
N LEU A 336 9.10 -10.22 -7.45
CA LEU A 336 9.75 -11.53 -7.52
C LEU A 336 9.14 -12.54 -6.53
N VAL A 337 8.86 -12.14 -5.29
CA VAL A 337 8.23 -13.04 -4.31
C VAL A 337 6.77 -13.35 -4.63
N SER A 338 6.11 -12.53 -5.44
CA SER A 338 4.73 -12.75 -5.87
C SER A 338 4.60 -13.76 -7.01
N LEU A 339 5.67 -13.93 -7.84
CA LEU A 339 5.65 -14.72 -9.06
C LEU A 339 5.30 -16.21 -8.88
N PRO A 340 5.71 -16.89 -7.80
CA PRO A 340 5.38 -18.31 -7.63
C PRO A 340 3.91 -18.58 -7.28
N ALA A 341 3.13 -17.55 -6.91
CA ALA A 341 1.71 -17.71 -6.62
C ALA A 341 0.95 -18.20 -7.86
N ARG A 342 -0.17 -18.91 -7.64
CA ARG A 342 -1.02 -19.38 -8.74
C ARG A 342 -1.65 -18.25 -9.53
N GLU A 343 -2.02 -17.20 -8.83
CA GLU A 343 -2.57 -15.97 -9.42
C GLU A 343 -1.95 -14.78 -8.66
N LEU A 344 -1.65 -13.72 -9.38
CA LEU A 344 -1.23 -12.44 -8.85
C LEU A 344 -2.33 -11.41 -9.12
N TRP A 345 -2.91 -10.89 -8.06
CA TRP A 345 -3.96 -9.88 -8.11
C TRP A 345 -3.48 -8.55 -7.54
N ALA A 346 -4.05 -7.48 -8.04
CA ALA A 346 -3.77 -6.15 -7.51
C ALA A 346 -5.03 -5.33 -7.35
N GLY A 347 -5.04 -4.50 -6.33
CA GLY A 347 -5.99 -3.39 -6.25
C GLY A 347 -5.71 -2.38 -7.36
N PRO A 348 -6.74 -1.69 -7.86
CA PRO A 348 -6.55 -0.57 -8.78
C PRO A 348 -5.50 0.41 -8.25
N HIS A 349 -4.65 0.93 -9.13
CA HIS A 349 -3.56 1.89 -8.82
C HIS A 349 -2.41 1.36 -7.94
N ALA A 350 -2.36 0.07 -7.65
CA ALA A 350 -1.14 -0.53 -7.12
C ALA A 350 0.00 -0.42 -8.16
N VAL A 351 1.24 -0.35 -7.68
CA VAL A 351 2.43 -0.24 -8.52
C VAL A 351 3.17 -1.58 -8.53
N LEU A 352 3.44 -2.11 -9.72
CA LEU A 352 4.09 -3.41 -9.91
C LEU A 352 5.29 -3.31 -10.86
N GLY A 353 6.08 -4.38 -10.94
CA GLY A 353 7.17 -4.52 -11.90
C GLY A 353 8.52 -4.18 -11.30
N SER A 354 9.21 -3.17 -11.82
CA SER A 354 10.60 -2.86 -11.50
C SER A 354 11.52 -4.08 -11.67
N ILE A 355 11.30 -4.84 -12.78
CA ILE A 355 12.07 -6.04 -13.13
C ILE A 355 13.46 -5.61 -13.57
N GLY A 356 14.37 -5.57 -12.63
CA GLY A 356 15.75 -5.11 -12.80
C GLY A 356 16.53 -5.26 -11.51
N VAL A 357 17.85 -5.29 -11.62
CA VAL A 357 18.77 -5.52 -10.51
C VAL A 357 19.83 -4.43 -10.50
N PHE A 358 20.29 -4.05 -9.34
CA PHE A 358 21.48 -3.24 -9.17
C PHE A 358 22.24 -3.67 -7.91
N ALA A 359 23.54 -3.46 -7.93
CA ALA A 359 24.41 -3.62 -6.77
C ALA A 359 25.54 -2.60 -6.84
N GLY A 360 26.15 -2.29 -5.71
CA GLY A 360 27.25 -1.33 -5.69
C GLY A 360 27.67 -0.95 -4.29
N LYS A 361 28.55 0.04 -4.22
CA LYS A 361 29.07 0.61 -2.98
C LYS A 361 29.25 2.12 -3.12
N PHE A 362 29.59 2.74 -2.01
CA PHE A 362 30.08 4.11 -1.98
C PHE A 362 31.58 4.10 -1.76
N ASP A 363 32.33 4.84 -2.56
CA ASP A 363 33.72 5.17 -2.33
C ASP A 363 33.81 6.51 -1.62
N ALA A 364 34.31 6.51 -0.40
CA ALA A 364 34.50 7.69 0.43
C ALA A 364 36.00 8.05 0.59
N SER A 365 36.88 7.55 -0.27
CA SER A 365 38.32 7.78 -0.16
C SER A 365 38.70 9.26 -0.14
N ALA A 366 38.11 10.06 -1.03
CA ALA A 366 38.37 11.51 -1.08
C ALA A 366 37.80 12.24 0.15
N LEU A 367 36.69 11.81 0.73
CA LEU A 367 36.19 12.34 2.00
C LEU A 367 37.18 12.04 3.14
N LEU A 368 37.64 10.79 3.22
CA LEU A 368 38.60 10.39 4.25
C LEU A 368 39.91 11.17 4.15
N GLU A 369 40.42 11.37 2.93
CA GLU A 369 41.60 12.17 2.67
C GLU A 369 41.43 13.63 3.13
N ARG A 370 40.29 14.25 2.81
CA ARG A 370 39.97 15.63 3.27
C ARG A 370 39.91 15.75 4.79
N LEU A 371 39.52 14.67 5.46
CA LEU A 371 39.47 14.59 6.94
C LEU A 371 40.81 14.19 7.56
N GLY A 372 41.88 13.99 6.75
CA GLY A 372 43.21 13.54 7.22
C GLY A 372 43.22 12.09 7.70
N ILE A 373 42.23 11.29 7.30
CA ILE A 373 42.10 9.88 7.71
C ILE A 373 42.72 8.99 6.65
N HIS A 374 43.87 8.41 6.96
CA HIS A 374 44.54 7.44 6.09
C HIS A 374 44.17 6.02 6.45
N ARG A 375 43.79 5.23 5.42
CA ARG A 375 43.46 3.80 5.59
C ARG A 375 44.34 2.97 4.67
N THR A 376 45.05 2.02 5.23
CA THR A 376 45.82 1.03 4.48
C THR A 376 45.10 -0.28 4.47
N ALA A 377 44.79 -0.81 3.27
CA ALA A 377 44.14 -2.07 3.10
C ALA A 377 45.16 -3.21 2.90
N TYR A 378 45.02 -4.25 3.70
CA TYR A 378 45.79 -5.51 3.54
C TYR A 378 44.82 -6.56 3.03
N THR A 379 44.99 -7.00 1.80
CA THR A 379 44.05 -7.91 1.14
C THR A 379 44.73 -9.26 0.78
N ARG A 380 43.96 -10.30 0.77
CA ARG A 380 44.24 -11.59 0.15
C ARG A 380 43.00 -11.97 -0.66
N GLY A 381 43.18 -12.32 -1.92
CA GLY A 381 42.11 -12.58 -2.89
C GLY A 381 41.82 -11.34 -3.76
N ALA A 382 41.56 -11.57 -5.05
CA ALA A 382 41.40 -10.54 -6.07
C ALA A 382 40.24 -9.57 -5.80
N HIS A 383 39.20 -10.02 -5.11
CA HIS A 383 37.97 -9.25 -4.86
C HIS A 383 37.74 -8.93 -3.37
N ALA A 384 38.78 -9.07 -2.53
CA ALA A 384 38.65 -8.87 -1.08
C ALA A 384 38.23 -7.44 -0.68
N GLY A 385 38.44 -6.47 -1.56
CA GLY A 385 38.03 -5.07 -1.35
C GLY A 385 36.71 -4.65 -1.98
N LEU A 386 35.92 -5.57 -2.54
CA LEU A 386 34.70 -5.26 -3.25
C LEU A 386 33.71 -4.41 -2.41
N ALA A 387 33.60 -4.71 -1.13
CA ALA A 387 32.67 -4.01 -0.21
C ALA A 387 33.32 -2.86 0.58
N THR A 388 34.61 -2.55 0.38
CA THR A 388 35.24 -1.45 1.11
C THR A 388 34.80 -0.09 0.59
N PHE A 389 34.56 0.85 1.50
CA PHE A 389 34.24 2.24 1.16
C PHE A 389 35.49 3.17 1.10
N SER A 390 36.67 2.66 1.43
CA SER A 390 37.89 3.46 1.56
C SER A 390 38.74 3.57 0.28
N ARG A 391 38.30 2.97 -0.80
CA ARG A 391 38.90 3.09 -2.14
C ARG A 391 37.84 2.77 -3.21
N PRO A 392 38.05 3.22 -4.47
CA PRO A 392 37.22 2.82 -5.60
C PRO A 392 37.33 1.30 -5.87
N MET A 393 36.35 0.78 -6.62
CA MET A 393 36.43 -0.58 -7.15
C MET A 393 37.59 -0.68 -8.15
N THR A 394 38.30 -1.81 -8.13
CA THR A 394 39.19 -2.17 -9.23
C THR A 394 38.33 -2.64 -10.43
N GLU A 395 38.95 -2.64 -11.62
CA GLU A 395 38.28 -3.14 -12.82
C GLU A 395 37.85 -4.62 -12.67
N ALA A 396 38.69 -5.45 -12.04
CA ALA A 396 38.40 -6.83 -11.74
C ALA A 396 37.19 -6.99 -10.79
N GLU A 397 37.11 -6.16 -9.74
CA GLU A 397 35.99 -6.13 -8.81
C GLU A 397 34.70 -5.67 -9.50
N ARG A 398 34.78 -4.65 -10.35
CA ARG A 398 33.65 -4.15 -11.15
C ARG A 398 33.15 -5.24 -12.10
N GLY A 399 34.03 -5.89 -12.86
CA GLY A 399 33.69 -6.96 -13.77
C GLY A 399 33.09 -8.19 -13.04
N ALA A 400 33.53 -8.49 -11.81
CA ALA A 400 32.91 -9.53 -10.99
C ALA A 400 31.47 -9.14 -10.59
N LEU A 401 31.25 -7.90 -10.17
CA LEU A 401 29.94 -7.39 -9.79
C LEU A 401 28.98 -7.32 -11.00
N GLU A 402 29.49 -6.96 -12.18
CA GLU A 402 28.70 -6.94 -13.42
C GLU A 402 28.19 -8.33 -13.79
N ARG A 403 29.03 -9.36 -13.67
CA ARG A 403 28.62 -10.75 -13.89
C ARG A 403 27.56 -11.19 -12.89
N GLU A 404 27.72 -10.88 -11.63
CA GLU A 404 26.73 -11.21 -10.57
C GLU A 404 25.38 -10.55 -10.83
N VAL A 405 25.38 -9.25 -11.17
CA VAL A 405 24.17 -8.49 -11.50
C VAL A 405 23.49 -9.06 -12.76
N GLU A 406 24.25 -9.44 -13.78
CA GLU A 406 23.73 -10.06 -15.00
C GLU A 406 23.06 -11.41 -14.71
N GLU A 407 23.70 -12.25 -13.90
CA GLU A 407 23.16 -13.54 -13.51
C GLU A 407 21.86 -13.40 -12.70
N MET A 408 21.82 -12.48 -11.74
CA MET A 408 20.61 -12.17 -10.96
C MET A 408 19.49 -11.66 -11.85
N TYR A 409 19.80 -10.75 -12.78
CA TYR A 409 18.83 -10.24 -13.73
C TYR A 409 18.29 -11.32 -14.64
N GLY A 410 19.16 -12.17 -15.18
CA GLY A 410 18.77 -13.31 -16.00
C GLY A 410 17.78 -14.23 -15.27
N ARG A 411 18.10 -14.62 -14.02
CA ARG A 411 17.20 -15.43 -13.20
C ARG A 411 15.86 -14.75 -12.93
N PHE A 412 15.85 -13.44 -12.70
CA PHE A 412 14.61 -12.70 -12.49
C PHE A 412 13.74 -12.72 -13.75
N VAL A 413 14.30 -12.42 -14.92
CA VAL A 413 13.62 -12.47 -16.21
C VAL A 413 13.04 -13.87 -16.46
N ASP A 414 13.81 -14.93 -16.22
CA ASP A 414 13.37 -16.32 -16.42
C ASP A 414 12.20 -16.69 -15.48
N ARG A 415 12.23 -16.22 -14.25
CA ARG A 415 11.10 -16.41 -13.30
C ARG A 415 9.84 -15.69 -13.77
N VAL A 416 9.97 -14.46 -14.28
CA VAL A 416 8.82 -13.73 -14.85
C VAL A 416 8.29 -14.47 -16.08
N ALA A 417 9.14 -14.86 -17.01
CA ALA A 417 8.77 -15.59 -18.21
C ALA A 417 7.98 -16.87 -17.87
N SER A 418 8.51 -17.67 -16.96
CA SER A 418 7.87 -18.89 -16.49
C SER A 418 6.53 -18.64 -15.78
N SER A 419 6.48 -17.66 -14.88
CA SER A 419 5.29 -17.35 -14.09
C SER A 419 4.18 -16.73 -14.94
N ARG A 420 4.53 -15.82 -15.84
CA ARG A 420 3.58 -15.10 -16.70
C ARG A 420 3.30 -15.79 -18.03
N LYS A 421 3.98 -16.90 -18.31
CA LYS A 421 3.90 -17.66 -19.58
C LYS A 421 4.19 -16.76 -20.78
N LEU A 422 5.19 -15.92 -20.64
CA LEU A 422 5.69 -15.02 -21.68
C LEU A 422 7.03 -15.52 -22.19
N ASP A 423 7.33 -15.26 -23.46
CA ASP A 423 8.66 -15.49 -23.98
C ASP A 423 9.67 -14.55 -23.32
N ARG A 424 10.93 -15.01 -23.18
CA ARG A 424 11.99 -14.24 -22.54
C ARG A 424 12.18 -12.86 -23.19
N GLU A 425 12.12 -12.77 -24.52
CA GLU A 425 12.22 -11.50 -25.23
C GLU A 425 11.06 -10.56 -24.94
N ALA A 426 9.85 -11.10 -24.85
CA ALA A 426 8.67 -10.34 -24.46
C ALA A 426 8.78 -9.79 -23.03
N VAL A 427 9.40 -10.55 -22.12
CA VAL A 427 9.69 -10.06 -20.75
C VAL A 427 10.76 -8.98 -20.79
N LEU A 428 11.85 -9.15 -21.56
CA LEU A 428 12.90 -8.14 -21.68
C LEU A 428 12.37 -6.81 -22.18
N ALA A 429 11.47 -6.81 -23.19
CA ALA A 429 10.84 -5.59 -23.68
C ALA A 429 10.01 -4.84 -22.62
N ARG A 430 9.48 -5.53 -21.63
CA ARG A 430 8.66 -5.00 -20.54
C ARG A 430 9.45 -4.74 -19.26
N ALA A 431 10.57 -5.43 -19.09
CA ALA A 431 11.40 -5.37 -17.89
C ALA A 431 12.13 -4.02 -17.78
N GLU A 432 13.40 -4.01 -18.01
CA GLU A 432 14.26 -2.81 -17.98
C GLU A 432 14.10 -1.93 -16.72
N GLY A 433 13.58 -2.53 -15.62
CA GLY A 433 13.36 -1.82 -14.36
C GLY A 433 12.10 -0.95 -14.33
N ARG A 434 11.26 -0.98 -15.36
CA ARG A 434 10.00 -0.20 -15.42
C ARG A 434 9.05 -0.58 -14.31
N VAL A 435 8.32 0.41 -13.82
CA VAL A 435 7.17 0.21 -12.95
C VAL A 435 5.89 0.50 -13.71
N PHE A 436 4.83 -0.19 -13.34
CA PHE A 436 3.52 -0.09 -13.97
C PHE A 436 2.45 0.09 -12.89
N THR A 437 1.44 0.92 -13.16
CA THR A 437 0.20 0.83 -12.42
C THR A 437 -0.48 -0.51 -12.68
N ALA A 438 -1.35 -0.96 -11.79
CA ALA A 438 -1.97 -2.27 -11.88
C ALA A 438 -2.74 -2.47 -13.21
N GLY A 439 -3.43 -1.43 -13.69
CA GLY A 439 -4.12 -1.48 -14.99
C GLY A 439 -3.15 -1.73 -16.16
N ARG A 440 -2.04 -1.02 -16.20
CA ARG A 440 -1.01 -1.21 -17.22
C ARG A 440 -0.30 -2.56 -17.07
N ALA A 441 0.01 -2.96 -15.82
CA ALA A 441 0.62 -4.28 -15.57
C ALA A 441 -0.26 -5.43 -16.08
N MET A 442 -1.59 -5.30 -15.96
CA MET A 442 -2.54 -6.27 -16.49
C MET A 442 -2.54 -6.27 -18.03
N ALA A 443 -2.53 -5.10 -18.66
CA ALA A 443 -2.45 -4.99 -20.12
C ALA A 443 -1.14 -5.58 -20.69
N GLU A 444 -0.05 -5.48 -19.94
CA GLU A 444 1.25 -6.05 -20.29
C GLU A 444 1.40 -7.54 -19.92
N GLY A 445 0.38 -8.17 -19.35
CA GLY A 445 0.44 -9.58 -18.94
C GLY A 445 1.27 -9.85 -17.69
N LEU A 446 1.64 -8.81 -16.94
CA LEU A 446 2.42 -8.90 -15.72
C LEU A 446 1.55 -9.11 -14.46
N LEU A 447 0.23 -9.04 -14.62
CA LEU A 447 -0.78 -9.21 -13.57
C LEU A 447 -1.93 -10.07 -14.10
N ASP A 448 -2.52 -10.92 -13.26
CA ASP A 448 -3.61 -11.79 -13.70
C ASP A 448 -4.97 -11.09 -13.59
N ARG A 449 -5.18 -10.28 -12.54
CA ARG A 449 -6.48 -9.66 -12.30
C ARG A 449 -6.40 -8.41 -11.42
N LEU A 450 -7.26 -7.46 -11.74
CA LEU A 450 -7.62 -6.37 -10.82
C LEU A 450 -8.73 -6.85 -9.90
N GLY A 451 -8.64 -6.50 -8.61
CA GLY A 451 -9.66 -6.88 -7.65
C GLY A 451 -9.35 -6.37 -6.25
N THR A 452 -10.23 -6.70 -5.33
CA THR A 452 -10.12 -6.34 -3.92
C THR A 452 -9.44 -7.46 -3.13
N PHE A 453 -9.01 -7.14 -1.92
CA PHE A 453 -8.46 -8.14 -1.00
C PHE A 453 -9.48 -9.26 -0.68
N GLU A 454 -10.75 -8.90 -0.51
CA GLU A 454 -11.81 -9.85 -0.22
C GLU A 454 -12.09 -10.80 -1.38
N GLU A 455 -12.09 -10.28 -2.60
CA GLU A 455 -12.24 -11.11 -3.80
C GLU A 455 -11.04 -12.06 -3.97
N ALA A 456 -9.82 -11.57 -3.72
CA ALA A 456 -8.61 -12.39 -3.72
C ALA A 456 -8.66 -13.46 -2.62
N ALA A 457 -9.11 -13.11 -1.42
CA ALA A 457 -9.30 -14.05 -0.31
C ALA A 457 -10.38 -15.10 -0.63
N ALA A 458 -11.50 -14.70 -1.21
CA ALA A 458 -12.54 -15.62 -1.66
C ALA A 458 -12.00 -16.55 -2.76
N ARG A 459 -11.28 -16.00 -3.73
CA ARG A 459 -10.71 -16.76 -4.85
C ARG A 459 -9.72 -17.83 -4.41
N VAL A 460 -8.82 -17.51 -3.48
CA VAL A 460 -7.84 -18.50 -3.01
C VAL A 460 -8.49 -19.64 -2.20
N LEU A 461 -9.59 -19.37 -1.52
CA LEU A 461 -10.39 -20.39 -0.84
C LEU A 461 -11.15 -21.27 -1.82
N GLU A 462 -11.72 -20.70 -2.89
CA GLU A 462 -12.32 -21.43 -3.99
C GLU A 462 -11.30 -22.40 -4.62
N LEU A 463 -10.08 -21.93 -4.89
CA LEU A 463 -8.97 -22.76 -5.39
C LEU A 463 -8.59 -23.89 -4.43
N ALA A 464 -8.92 -23.77 -3.14
CA ALA A 464 -8.73 -24.81 -2.13
C ALA A 464 -9.95 -25.75 -1.98
N GLY A 465 -11.01 -25.57 -2.79
CA GLY A 465 -12.25 -26.33 -2.66
C GLY A 465 -13.05 -25.98 -1.40
N VAL A 466 -12.76 -24.86 -0.76
CA VAL A 466 -13.47 -24.37 0.42
C VAL A 466 -14.56 -23.42 -0.03
N VAL A 467 -15.74 -23.96 -0.35
CA VAL A 467 -16.92 -23.19 -0.73
C VAL A 467 -17.86 -23.12 0.46
N GLY A 468 -18.22 -21.93 0.88
CA GLY A 468 -19.27 -21.73 1.85
C GLY A 468 -19.67 -20.26 1.95
N PRO A 469 -20.89 -19.90 1.51
CA PRO A 469 -21.36 -18.51 1.57
C PRO A 469 -21.63 -18.02 3.00
N ASP A 470 -21.78 -18.91 4.00
CA ASP A 470 -22.23 -18.56 5.36
C ASP A 470 -21.19 -18.81 6.47
N GLY A 471 -20.01 -19.26 6.13
CA GLY A 471 -18.94 -19.54 7.10
C GLY A 471 -18.03 -18.35 7.29
N GLY A 472 -18.17 -17.58 8.36
CA GLY A 472 -17.23 -16.53 8.69
C GLY A 472 -15.79 -17.01 8.55
N LEU A 473 -15.02 -16.32 7.72
CA LEU A 473 -13.59 -16.54 7.50
C LEU A 473 -12.80 -16.06 8.72
N VAL A 474 -11.84 -16.85 9.18
CA VAL A 474 -10.87 -16.40 10.18
C VAL A 474 -9.54 -16.13 9.46
N LEU A 475 -9.18 -14.86 9.35
CA LEU A 475 -7.85 -14.47 8.87
C LEU A 475 -6.82 -14.82 9.94
N HIS A 476 -5.75 -15.48 9.54
CA HIS A 476 -4.67 -15.86 10.42
C HIS A 476 -3.38 -15.23 9.95
N GLY A 477 -2.99 -14.12 10.59
CA GLY A 477 -1.73 -13.43 10.29
C GLY A 477 -0.52 -14.29 10.69
N LEU A 478 0.44 -14.44 9.81
CA LEU A 478 1.72 -15.13 10.03
C LEU A 478 2.86 -14.25 9.48
N PRO A 479 3.99 -14.17 10.17
CA PRO A 479 4.35 -14.87 11.40
C PRO A 479 3.75 -14.24 12.66
N ARG A 480 3.44 -15.05 13.67
CA ARG A 480 3.11 -14.53 14.99
C ARG A 480 4.37 -13.93 15.62
N ARG A 481 4.32 -12.67 15.99
CA ARG A 481 5.43 -12.03 16.71
C ARG A 481 5.65 -12.74 18.05
N ARG A 482 6.81 -13.37 18.21
CA ARG A 482 7.36 -13.68 19.53
C ARG A 482 8.29 -12.53 19.90
N PHE A 483 7.99 -11.84 20.99
CA PHE A 483 8.90 -10.85 21.57
C PHE A 483 10.19 -11.59 21.97
N SER A 484 11.28 -11.31 21.29
CA SER A 484 12.61 -11.81 21.66
C SER A 484 13.47 -10.62 22.08
N LEU A 485 13.92 -10.64 23.31
CA LEU A 485 14.89 -9.67 23.86
C LEU A 485 16.25 -9.70 23.15
N ALA A 486 16.51 -10.73 22.32
CA ALA A 486 17.75 -10.86 21.55
C ALA A 486 17.90 -9.88 20.39
N GLY A 487 16.82 -9.15 20.01
CA GLY A 487 16.84 -8.16 18.94
C GLY A 487 17.46 -6.81 19.31
N LEU A 488 17.88 -6.62 20.55
CA LEU A 488 18.43 -5.33 21.04
C LEU A 488 19.96 -5.19 20.83
N LEU A 489 20.64 -6.22 20.32
CA LEU A 489 22.09 -6.14 20.04
C LEU A 489 22.33 -5.70 18.59
N PRO A 490 23.19 -4.69 18.33
CA PRO A 490 23.47 -4.25 16.98
C PRO A 490 24.21 -5.32 16.19
N ARG A 491 23.53 -5.93 15.21
CA ARG A 491 24.16 -6.78 14.20
C ARG A 491 24.77 -5.87 13.13
N ARG A 492 25.95 -6.26 12.62
CA ARG A 492 26.73 -5.56 11.61
C ARG A 492 25.83 -5.02 10.48
N ALA A 493 25.94 -3.74 10.23
CA ALA A 493 25.26 -3.05 9.15
C ALA A 493 25.66 -3.67 7.80
N GLN A 494 24.76 -4.40 7.19
CA GLN A 494 24.81 -4.66 5.76
C GLN A 494 24.28 -3.43 5.07
N VAL A 495 25.08 -2.86 4.17
CA VAL A 495 24.68 -1.73 3.34
C VAL A 495 23.56 -2.20 2.45
N LEU A 496 22.37 -1.71 2.72
CA LEU A 496 21.17 -2.12 2.03
C LEU A 496 20.81 -1.14 0.94
N ALA A 497 20.50 -1.68 -0.18
CA ALA A 497 19.78 -1.01 -1.26
C ALA A 497 18.46 -0.45 -0.71
N LEU A 498 18.29 0.57 -0.51
CA LEU A 498 18.06 1.93 -0.68
C LEU A 498 16.70 2.34 -1.21
N TRP A 499 16.05 2.94 -0.33
CA TRP A 499 15.16 4.10 -0.36
C TRP A 499 14.62 4.49 -1.73
N TRP A 500 13.32 4.39 -1.81
CA TRP A 500 12.48 5.04 -2.79
C TRP A 500 11.73 6.18 -2.07
N PRO A 501 12.28 7.42 -2.01
CA PRO A 501 11.73 8.47 -1.12
C PRO A 501 10.35 8.97 -1.50
N TRP A 502 9.92 8.79 -2.73
CA TRP A 502 8.69 9.37 -3.27
C TRP A 502 7.44 8.46 -3.15
N LEU A 503 7.58 7.23 -2.68
CA LEU A 503 6.44 6.44 -2.23
C LEU A 503 6.02 6.77 -0.79
N SER A 504 6.79 7.62 -0.10
CA SER A 504 6.56 8.00 1.28
C SER A 504 5.78 9.31 1.47
N GLY A 505 5.34 9.96 0.40
CA GLY A 505 4.61 11.23 0.46
C GLY A 505 3.27 11.18 1.23
N ASP A 506 2.68 10.01 1.38
CA ASP A 506 1.55 9.77 2.28
C ASP A 506 1.92 8.62 3.22
N GLY A 507 2.51 8.98 4.36
CA GLY A 507 2.66 8.14 5.54
C GLY A 507 2.74 6.64 5.25
N LEU A 508 3.93 6.10 5.02
CA LEU A 508 4.24 4.73 5.37
C LEU A 508 4.13 4.61 6.90
N ASP A 509 2.99 5.01 7.44
CA ASP A 509 2.64 4.65 8.79
C ASP A 509 2.36 3.15 8.78
N GLY A 510 3.29 2.42 9.39
CA GLY A 510 3.19 0.98 9.58
C GLY A 510 2.10 0.59 10.57
N SER A 511 0.93 1.25 10.52
CA SER A 511 -0.24 0.81 11.24
C SER A 511 -0.72 -0.49 10.59
N GLU A 512 -0.45 -1.56 11.29
CA GLU A 512 -0.76 -2.94 10.97
C GLU A 512 -2.21 -3.10 10.51
N PRO A 513 -2.45 -3.84 9.40
CA PRO A 513 -3.82 -4.18 8.98
C PRO A 513 -4.50 -5.20 9.91
N PHE A 514 -3.78 -5.72 10.91
CA PHE A 514 -4.29 -6.77 11.82
C PHE A 514 -4.04 -6.37 13.26
N GLY A 515 -5.04 -5.74 13.89
CA GLY A 515 -5.06 -5.57 15.34
C GLY A 515 -5.11 -6.95 16.01
N ASP A 516 -4.22 -7.16 16.99
CA ASP A 516 -4.33 -8.26 17.94
C ASP A 516 -5.65 -8.10 18.70
N GLU A 517 -6.64 -8.96 18.39
CA GLU A 517 -7.65 -9.32 19.37
C GLU A 517 -7.18 -10.61 20.06
N GLY A 518 -6.73 -10.44 21.31
CA GLY A 518 -6.47 -11.52 22.26
C GLY A 518 -7.73 -12.32 22.64
#